data_92b63d41b518f377dd71adbf416f0b57
#
_entry.id   92b63d41b518f377dd71adbf416f0b57
#
_cell.length_a   1.000
_cell.length_b   1.000
_cell.length_c   1.000
_cell.angle_alpha   90.00
_cell.angle_beta   90.00
_cell.angle_gamma   90.00
#
_symmetry.space_group_name_H-M   'P 1'
#
loop_
_entity.id
_entity.type
_entity.pdbx_description
1 polymer ?
#
loop_
_entity_poly.entity_id
_entity_poly.type
_entity_poly.pdbx_seq_one_letter_code
_entity_poly.pdbx_strand_id
1 'polypeptide(L)'
;KAHSRIYRLTANEQKSHVLKPAAIPTNSPEIQNRLNPNKNHHFRNKVYNTLYTDTRGWTWAGTPDGLELFTSENDSAPRIFYRENGLSNNFIQGIIEDKYRDIWVTTSNGVTRIHINPENKNISFTRFNQLDGALDGEYIKDAVFSSSDGTLYLGGIDGFSIFHPDKDSIHPMLPDPPVFTA
;
A
#
# COMPACT_ATOMS: atom_id res chain seq x y z
N LYS A 1 10.81 -19.64 8.14
CA LYS A 1 10.14 -19.83 6.83
C LYS A 1 8.89 -18.96 6.84
N ALA A 2 8.96 -17.81 6.20
CA ALA A 2 7.80 -16.93 6.03
C ALA A 2 6.93 -17.53 4.93
N HIS A 3 5.68 -17.79 5.22
CA HIS A 3 4.72 -18.22 4.23
C HIS A 3 3.86 -17.01 3.86
N SER A 4 4.24 -16.33 2.79
CA SER A 4 3.29 -15.51 2.05
C SER A 4 2.36 -16.48 1.32
N ARG A 5 1.06 -16.42 1.55
CA ARG A 5 0.06 -17.24 0.89
C ARG A 5 -0.87 -16.35 0.10
N ILE A 6 -1.02 -16.65 -1.17
CA ILE A 6 -2.10 -16.11 -1.98
C ILE A 6 -3.34 -16.95 -1.69
N TYR A 7 -4.40 -16.32 -1.23
CA TYR A 7 -5.69 -16.98 -1.05
C TYR A 7 -6.64 -16.52 -2.17
N ARG A 8 -7.04 -17.48 -3.01
CA ARG A 8 -8.15 -17.29 -3.92
C ARG A 8 -9.40 -17.80 -3.23
N LEU A 9 -10.32 -16.91 -2.89
CA LEU A 9 -11.61 -17.31 -2.32
C LEU A 9 -12.48 -17.87 -3.42
N THR A 10 -13.05 -19.07 -3.17
CA THR A 10 -14.09 -19.61 -4.03
C THR A 10 -15.41 -18.89 -3.79
N ALA A 11 -16.32 -18.91 -4.75
CA ALA A 11 -17.61 -18.19 -4.69
C ALA A 11 -18.47 -18.54 -3.44
N ASN A 12 -18.21 -19.66 -2.79
CA ASN A 12 -18.91 -20.08 -1.56
C ASN A 12 -18.29 -19.48 -0.27
N GLU A 13 -17.01 -19.12 -0.30
CA GLU A 13 -16.32 -18.52 0.85
C GLU A 13 -16.50 -17.00 0.91
N GLN A 14 -16.90 -16.36 -0.21
CA GLN A 14 -17.16 -14.93 -0.29
C GLN A 14 -18.37 -14.45 0.54
N LYS A 15 -19.20 -15.35 1.06
CA LYS A 15 -20.42 -14.97 1.79
C LYS A 15 -20.24 -14.64 3.27
N SER A 16 -19.10 -14.93 3.90
CA SER A 16 -18.99 -14.85 5.37
C SER A 16 -18.06 -13.76 5.92
N HIS A 17 -17.20 -13.13 5.11
CA HIS A 17 -16.32 -12.09 5.60
C HIS A 17 -16.25 -10.94 4.58
N VAL A 18 -17.22 -10.05 4.65
CA VAL A 18 -17.07 -8.70 4.10
C VAL A 18 -16.05 -7.99 5.00
N LEU A 19 -14.77 -8.06 4.63
CA LEU A 19 -13.79 -7.13 5.14
C LEU A 19 -14.27 -5.75 4.68
N LYS A 20 -14.97 -5.03 5.57
CA LYS A 20 -15.21 -3.62 5.33
C LYS A 20 -13.82 -2.98 5.26
N PRO A 21 -13.48 -2.29 4.18
CA PRO A 21 -12.29 -1.48 4.18
C PRO A 21 -12.35 -0.66 5.47
N ALA A 22 -11.25 -0.58 6.19
CA ALA A 22 -11.11 0.48 7.18
C ALA A 22 -11.13 1.77 6.37
N ALA A 23 -12.34 2.24 6.08
CA ALA A 23 -12.56 3.54 5.53
C ALA A 23 -11.99 4.49 6.59
N ILE A 24 -10.76 4.92 6.41
CA ILE A 24 -10.35 6.19 6.97
C ILE A 24 -11.40 7.13 6.40
N PRO A 25 -12.24 7.75 7.24
CA PRO A 25 -13.25 8.62 6.72
C PRO A 25 -12.49 9.70 5.93
N THR A 26 -12.63 9.68 4.60
CA THR A 26 -12.21 10.75 3.70
C THR A 26 -12.82 12.09 4.16
N ASN A 27 -13.69 12.05 5.13
CA ASN A 27 -14.39 13.13 5.81
C ASN A 27 -13.82 13.47 7.20
N SER A 28 -12.62 12.96 7.61
CA SER A 28 -12.07 13.47 8.86
C SER A 28 -11.80 14.98 8.70
N PRO A 29 -12.15 15.82 9.71
CA PRO A 29 -11.92 17.27 9.64
C PRO A 29 -10.47 17.63 9.33
N GLU A 30 -9.52 16.79 9.72
CA GLU A 30 -8.09 16.97 9.45
C GLU A 30 -7.75 16.75 7.98
N ILE A 31 -8.31 15.72 7.34
CA ILE A 31 -8.13 15.47 5.90
C ILE A 31 -8.83 16.56 5.11
N GLN A 32 -10.06 16.95 5.50
CA GLN A 32 -10.79 18.04 4.86
C GLN A 32 -10.08 19.38 5.00
N ASN A 33 -9.44 19.66 6.13
CA ASN A 33 -8.62 20.86 6.30
C ASN A 33 -7.35 20.85 5.44
N ARG A 34 -6.71 19.69 5.27
CA ARG A 34 -5.55 19.53 4.39
C ARG A 34 -5.92 19.61 2.92
N LEU A 35 -7.11 19.13 2.56
CA LEU A 35 -7.69 19.22 1.20
C LEU A 35 -8.40 20.55 0.93
N ASN A 36 -8.43 21.50 1.89
CA ASN A 36 -9.13 22.76 1.72
C ASN A 36 -8.52 23.56 0.56
N PRO A 37 -9.26 23.72 -0.57
CA PRO A 37 -8.76 24.38 -1.75
C PRO A 37 -8.43 25.87 -1.53
N ASN A 38 -8.89 26.46 -0.42
CA ASN A 38 -8.60 27.85 -0.07
C ASN A 38 -7.28 27.99 0.69
N LYS A 39 -6.75 26.91 1.27
CA LYS A 39 -5.46 26.91 1.99
C LYS A 39 -4.32 26.29 1.19
N ASN A 40 -4.59 25.31 0.32
CA ASN A 40 -3.55 24.59 -0.43
C ASN A 40 -3.87 24.56 -1.93
N HIS A 41 -3.21 25.39 -2.71
CA HIS A 41 -3.34 25.46 -4.17
C HIS A 41 -2.96 24.14 -4.89
N HIS A 42 -2.25 23.23 -4.23
CA HIS A 42 -1.73 21.99 -4.84
C HIS A 42 -2.79 20.94 -5.09
N PHE A 43 -3.86 20.89 -4.28
CA PHE A 43 -4.94 19.92 -4.44
C PHE A 43 -6.01 20.34 -5.45
N ARG A 44 -5.87 21.51 -6.08
CA ARG A 44 -6.82 21.97 -7.10
C ARG A 44 -6.64 21.19 -8.39
N ASN A 45 -7.72 20.61 -8.89
CA ASN A 45 -7.82 19.94 -10.18
C ASN A 45 -7.02 18.62 -10.35
N LYS A 46 -6.57 18.00 -9.25
CA LYS A 46 -5.99 16.66 -9.29
C LYS A 46 -6.98 15.60 -8.83
N VAL A 47 -6.93 14.45 -9.46
CA VAL A 47 -7.68 13.25 -9.03
C VAL A 47 -6.81 12.47 -8.06
N TYR A 48 -7.32 12.25 -6.86
CA TYR A 48 -6.68 11.39 -5.85
C TYR A 48 -7.47 10.09 -5.73
N ASN A 49 -6.78 8.97 -5.90
CA ASN A 49 -7.38 7.65 -5.69
C ASN A 49 -7.46 7.33 -4.20
N THR A 50 -6.42 7.68 -3.44
CA THR A 50 -6.31 7.36 -2.02
C THR A 50 -5.48 8.42 -1.30
N LEU A 51 -5.77 8.62 -0.01
CA LEU A 51 -5.05 9.54 0.87
C LEU A 51 -4.79 8.85 2.20
N TYR A 52 -3.57 8.94 2.70
CA TYR A 52 -3.16 8.36 3.97
C TYR A 52 -2.28 9.32 4.75
N THR A 53 -2.59 9.56 6.03
CA THR A 53 -1.70 10.27 6.93
C THR A 53 -1.05 9.27 7.88
N ASP A 54 0.28 9.17 7.80
CA ASP A 54 1.05 8.24 8.61
C ASP A 54 1.27 8.74 10.05
N THR A 55 1.80 7.88 10.90
CA THR A 55 2.06 8.20 12.32
C THR A 55 3.12 9.28 12.52
N ARG A 56 3.88 9.67 11.49
CA ARG A 56 4.80 10.83 11.49
C ARG A 56 4.06 12.14 11.22
N GLY A 57 2.80 12.08 10.81
CA GLY A 57 2.02 13.21 10.34
C GLY A 57 2.27 13.58 8.88
N TRP A 58 2.96 12.74 8.11
CA TRP A 58 3.15 12.92 6.67
C TRP A 58 1.90 12.48 5.93
N THR A 59 1.55 13.18 4.87
CA THR A 59 0.41 12.82 4.01
C THR A 59 0.91 12.24 2.69
N TRP A 60 0.46 11.03 2.43
CA TRP A 60 0.69 10.29 1.20
C TRP A 60 -0.56 10.36 0.35
N ALA A 61 -0.43 10.78 -0.90
CA ALA A 61 -1.54 10.94 -1.83
C ALA A 61 -1.29 10.11 -3.09
N GLY A 62 -2.11 9.07 -3.27
CA GLY A 62 -2.06 8.21 -4.44
C GLY A 62 -2.88 8.80 -5.58
N THR A 63 -2.26 8.90 -6.75
CA THR A 63 -2.88 9.41 -7.98
C THR A 63 -2.86 8.34 -9.09
N PRO A 64 -3.57 8.58 -10.21
CA PRO A 64 -3.40 7.73 -11.39
C PRO A 64 -1.99 7.78 -12.01
N ASP A 65 -1.17 8.78 -11.64
CA ASP A 65 0.13 9.05 -12.26
C ASP A 65 1.24 9.29 -11.22
N GLY A 66 1.25 8.52 -10.13
CA GLY A 66 2.30 8.54 -9.13
C GLY A 66 1.82 8.70 -7.70
N LEU A 67 2.77 8.66 -6.78
CA LEU A 67 2.58 8.82 -5.35
C LEU A 67 3.17 10.17 -4.92
N GLU A 68 2.36 11.00 -4.30
CA GLU A 68 2.77 12.30 -3.76
C GLU A 68 2.97 12.23 -2.24
N LEU A 69 4.03 12.83 -1.74
CA LEU A 69 4.35 12.93 -0.32
C LEU A 69 4.41 14.39 0.11
N PHE A 70 3.62 14.73 1.10
CA PHE A 70 3.65 16.00 1.82
C PHE A 70 4.18 15.74 3.24
N THR A 71 5.32 16.32 3.59
CA THR A 71 5.94 16.14 4.91
C THR A 71 5.50 17.19 5.91
N SER A 72 4.90 18.28 5.43
CA SER A 72 4.39 19.41 6.21
C SER A 72 3.13 19.98 5.57
N GLU A 73 2.28 20.59 6.39
CA GLU A 73 1.10 21.33 5.89
C GLU A 73 1.48 22.55 5.06
N ASN A 74 2.71 23.04 5.22
CA ASN A 74 3.23 24.23 4.52
C ASN A 74 4.07 23.87 3.29
N ASP A 75 4.16 22.59 2.92
CA ASP A 75 4.90 22.19 1.73
C ASP A 75 4.29 22.86 0.51
N SER A 76 5.10 23.65 -0.19
CA SER A 76 4.69 24.37 -1.40
C SER A 76 4.51 23.43 -2.61
N ALA A 77 5.17 22.27 -2.59
CA ALA A 77 5.06 21.22 -3.59
C ALA A 77 5.33 19.85 -2.96
N PRO A 78 4.59 18.80 -3.35
CA PRO A 78 4.87 17.46 -2.88
C PRO A 78 6.14 16.90 -3.51
N ARG A 79 6.78 15.98 -2.80
CA ARG A 79 7.75 15.07 -3.40
C ARG A 79 6.99 13.97 -4.13
N ILE A 80 7.27 13.77 -5.42
CA ILE A 80 6.53 12.82 -6.25
C ILE A 80 7.40 11.60 -6.54
N PHE A 81 6.81 10.41 -6.45
CA PHE A 81 7.45 9.15 -6.76
C PHE A 81 6.71 8.43 -7.89
N TYR A 82 7.48 7.82 -8.75
CA TYR A 82 7.05 7.08 -9.92
C TYR A 82 7.66 5.67 -9.92
N ARG A 83 7.33 4.89 -10.93
CA ARG A 83 7.92 3.57 -11.17
C ARG A 83 9.45 3.62 -11.25
N GLU A 84 10.00 4.66 -11.86
CA GLU A 84 11.44 4.91 -12.00
C GLU A 84 12.12 5.10 -10.64
N ASN A 85 11.41 5.62 -9.64
CA ASN A 85 11.90 5.77 -8.26
C ASN A 85 11.80 4.49 -7.45
N GLY A 86 11.03 3.50 -7.90
CA GLY A 86 10.89 2.21 -7.22
C GLY A 86 9.47 1.74 -6.97
N LEU A 87 8.42 2.46 -7.41
CA LEU A 87 7.05 1.95 -7.33
C LEU A 87 6.83 0.79 -8.28
N SER A 88 5.92 -0.13 -7.94
CA SER A 88 5.53 -1.24 -8.81
C SER A 88 4.82 -0.73 -10.07
N ASN A 89 3.95 0.27 -9.91
CA ASN A 89 3.27 0.97 -11.01
C ASN A 89 2.94 2.41 -10.58
N ASN A 90 2.66 3.31 -11.54
CA ASN A 90 2.29 4.69 -11.25
C ASN A 90 0.83 4.86 -10.81
N PHE A 91 -0.05 3.94 -11.19
CA PHE A 91 -1.47 4.00 -10.83
C PHE A 91 -1.67 3.46 -9.41
N ILE A 92 -1.76 4.37 -8.44
CA ILE A 92 -1.84 4.05 -7.02
C ILE A 92 -3.29 3.72 -6.65
N GLN A 93 -3.49 2.59 -5.94
CA GLN A 93 -4.81 2.09 -5.55
C GLN A 93 -5.08 2.18 -4.04
N GLY A 94 -4.08 1.90 -3.20
CA GLY A 94 -4.24 1.95 -1.76
C GLY A 94 -2.92 2.21 -1.05
N ILE A 95 -3.01 2.79 0.15
CA ILE A 95 -1.85 3.13 0.98
C ILE A 95 -2.16 2.75 2.43
N ILE A 96 -1.22 2.08 3.10
CA ILE A 96 -1.33 1.73 4.51
C ILE A 96 0.06 1.72 5.18
N GLU A 97 0.11 2.09 6.45
CA GLU A 97 1.32 2.01 7.27
C GLU A 97 1.32 0.69 8.06
N ASP A 98 2.48 0.04 8.13
CA ASP A 98 2.66 -1.13 8.98
C ASP A 98 3.15 -0.74 10.39
N LYS A 99 3.26 -1.72 11.28
CA LYS A 99 3.70 -1.52 12.68
C LYS A 99 5.16 -1.07 12.81
N TYR A 100 5.96 -1.20 11.77
CA TYR A 100 7.34 -0.69 11.70
C TYR A 100 7.41 0.71 11.11
N ARG A 101 6.24 1.29 10.79
CA ARG A 101 6.10 2.61 10.20
C ARG A 101 6.60 2.66 8.75
N ASP A 102 6.65 1.52 8.07
CA ASP A 102 6.86 1.45 6.64
C ASP A 102 5.51 1.64 5.91
N ILE A 103 5.55 2.27 4.76
CA ILE A 103 4.36 2.54 3.95
C ILE A 103 4.24 1.49 2.86
N TRP A 104 3.09 0.84 2.81
CA TRP A 104 2.74 -0.14 1.79
C TRP A 104 1.79 0.48 0.79
N VAL A 105 2.11 0.35 -0.48
CA VAL A 105 1.38 0.97 -1.58
C VAL A 105 0.94 -0.12 -2.54
N THR A 106 -0.37 -0.26 -2.74
CA THR A 106 -0.94 -1.12 -3.78
C THR A 106 -1.15 -0.31 -5.06
N THR A 107 -0.98 -0.95 -6.18
CA THR A 107 -1.05 -0.33 -7.50
C THR A 107 -1.92 -1.16 -8.45
N SER A 108 -2.11 -0.69 -9.69
CA SER A 108 -2.74 -1.51 -10.73
C SER A 108 -1.92 -2.76 -11.11
N ASN A 109 -0.67 -2.86 -10.65
CA ASN A 109 0.16 -4.05 -10.87
C ASN A 109 1.26 -4.13 -9.80
N GLY A 110 1.02 -4.96 -8.78
CA GLY A 110 1.97 -5.24 -7.70
C GLY A 110 1.88 -4.28 -6.51
N VAL A 111 2.74 -4.55 -5.54
CA VAL A 111 2.81 -3.86 -4.25
C VAL A 111 4.21 -3.30 -4.06
N THR A 112 4.30 -2.16 -3.40
CA THR A 112 5.57 -1.54 -3.02
C THR A 112 5.58 -1.25 -1.52
N ARG A 113 6.61 -1.68 -0.83
CA ARG A 113 6.95 -1.24 0.52
C ARG A 113 7.94 -0.09 0.44
N ILE A 114 7.66 0.97 1.15
CA ILE A 114 8.47 2.18 1.26
C ILE A 114 9.02 2.25 2.67
N HIS A 115 10.32 2.02 2.80
CA HIS A 115 11.02 2.15 4.07
C HIS A 115 11.57 3.57 4.24
N ILE A 116 11.29 4.18 5.38
CA ILE A 116 11.79 5.50 5.76
C ILE A 116 12.77 5.34 6.91
N ASN A 117 14.04 5.58 6.64
CA ASN A 117 15.07 5.51 7.67
C ASN A 117 14.76 6.54 8.78
N PRO A 118 14.65 6.12 10.05
CA PRO A 118 14.22 7.02 11.13
C PRO A 118 15.23 8.12 11.45
N GLU A 119 16.53 7.90 11.18
CA GLU A 119 17.61 8.84 11.51
C GLU A 119 17.76 9.94 10.45
N ASN A 120 17.92 9.54 9.18
CA ASN A 120 18.26 10.47 8.10
C ASN A 120 17.11 10.76 7.13
N LYS A 121 15.91 10.12 7.35
CA LYS A 121 14.71 10.25 6.51
C LYS A 121 14.91 9.83 5.04
N ASN A 122 15.94 9.05 4.76
CA ASN A 122 16.11 8.45 3.44
C ASN A 122 14.98 7.46 3.16
N ILE A 123 14.49 7.49 1.92
CA ILE A 123 13.38 6.65 1.46
C ILE A 123 13.96 5.59 0.52
N SER A 124 13.61 4.34 0.77
CA SER A 124 13.94 3.21 -0.09
C SER A 124 12.69 2.41 -0.43
N PHE A 125 12.72 1.73 -1.58
CA PHE A 125 11.57 1.04 -2.15
C PHE A 125 11.89 -0.43 -2.34
N THR A 126 10.95 -1.30 -1.96
CA THR A 126 10.99 -2.73 -2.24
C THR A 126 9.70 -3.10 -2.96
N ARG A 127 9.82 -3.68 -4.17
CA ARG A 127 8.70 -4.15 -4.96
C ARG A 127 8.39 -5.61 -4.63
N PHE A 128 7.11 -5.92 -4.60
CA PHE A 128 6.61 -7.29 -4.48
C PHE A 128 5.75 -7.60 -5.70
N ASN A 129 6.00 -8.75 -6.27
CA ASN A 129 5.27 -9.30 -7.41
C ASN A 129 4.72 -10.69 -7.06
N GLN A 130 4.20 -11.41 -8.03
CA GLN A 130 3.60 -12.73 -7.84
C GLN A 130 4.57 -13.74 -7.20
N LEU A 131 5.87 -13.68 -7.53
CA LEU A 131 6.88 -14.58 -6.94
C LEU A 131 7.11 -14.30 -5.46
N ASP A 132 6.82 -13.09 -5.02
CA ASP A 132 6.95 -12.65 -3.62
C ASP A 132 5.63 -12.81 -2.84
N GLY A 133 4.57 -13.35 -3.48
CA GLY A 133 3.25 -13.55 -2.88
C GLY A 133 2.28 -12.38 -3.05
N ALA A 134 2.59 -11.40 -3.87
CA ALA A 134 1.62 -10.41 -4.30
C ALA A 134 0.67 -11.02 -5.34
N LEU A 135 -0.55 -10.48 -5.44
CA LEU A 135 -1.45 -10.86 -6.53
C LEU A 135 -0.83 -10.51 -7.89
N ASP A 136 -1.08 -11.40 -8.86
CA ASP A 136 -0.84 -11.12 -10.26
C ASP A 136 -2.05 -10.39 -10.81
N GLY A 137 -1.99 -9.06 -10.82
CA GLY A 137 -3.11 -8.26 -11.31
C GLY A 137 -3.34 -6.97 -10.54
N GLU A 138 -4.54 -6.43 -10.74
CA GLU A 138 -4.93 -5.14 -10.24
C GLU A 138 -5.43 -5.23 -8.78
N TYR A 139 -4.92 -4.33 -7.94
CA TYR A 139 -5.45 -4.09 -6.61
C TYR A 139 -6.65 -3.14 -6.67
N ILE A 140 -7.59 -3.31 -5.73
CA ILE A 140 -8.81 -2.51 -5.65
C ILE A 140 -8.54 -1.26 -4.81
N LYS A 141 -9.11 -0.14 -5.23
CA LYS A 141 -9.02 1.15 -4.55
C LYS A 141 -9.39 1.02 -3.08
N ASP A 142 -8.51 1.51 -2.20
CA ASP A 142 -8.64 1.53 -0.74
C ASP A 142 -8.90 0.15 -0.07
N ALA A 143 -8.70 -0.96 -0.80
CA ALA A 143 -8.85 -2.31 -0.26
C ALA A 143 -7.60 -2.75 0.51
N VAL A 144 -7.26 -2.03 1.55
CA VAL A 144 -6.10 -2.28 2.42
C VAL A 144 -6.55 -2.35 3.88
N PHE A 145 -5.99 -3.30 4.63
CA PHE A 145 -6.32 -3.48 6.05
C PHE A 145 -5.11 -3.98 6.83
N SER A 146 -4.91 -3.46 8.03
CA SER A 146 -3.94 -3.96 9.00
C SER A 146 -4.68 -4.54 10.20
N SER A 147 -4.42 -5.81 10.51
CA SER A 147 -4.97 -6.46 11.69
C SER A 147 -4.21 -6.08 12.96
N SER A 148 -4.78 -6.41 14.12
CA SER A 148 -4.20 -6.09 15.43
C SER A 148 -2.84 -6.75 15.69
N ASP A 149 -2.55 -7.86 15.01
CA ASP A 149 -1.25 -8.53 15.06
C ASP A 149 -0.22 -7.95 14.07
N GLY A 150 -0.62 -6.94 13.29
CA GLY A 150 0.20 -6.28 12.29
C GLY A 150 0.24 -6.98 10.92
N THR A 151 -0.59 -8.00 10.70
CA THR A 151 -0.74 -8.63 9.38
C THR A 151 -1.47 -7.68 8.43
N LEU A 152 -0.93 -7.51 7.23
CA LEU A 152 -1.52 -6.68 6.17
C LEU A 152 -2.31 -7.54 5.19
N TYR A 153 -3.52 -7.08 4.87
CA TYR A 153 -4.41 -7.67 3.87
C TYR A 153 -4.62 -6.64 2.76
N LEU A 154 -4.21 -6.99 1.55
CA LEU A 154 -4.23 -6.10 0.38
C LEU A 154 -5.13 -6.73 -0.68
N GLY A 155 -6.30 -6.16 -0.90
CA GLY A 155 -7.34 -6.68 -1.78
C GLY A 155 -7.13 -6.32 -3.23
N GLY A 156 -7.34 -7.28 -4.12
CA GLY A 156 -7.34 -7.13 -5.56
C GLY A 156 -8.54 -7.82 -6.22
N ILE A 157 -8.65 -7.73 -7.54
CA ILE A 157 -9.78 -8.27 -8.30
C ILE A 157 -9.90 -9.78 -8.13
N ASP A 158 -8.77 -10.51 -8.13
CA ASP A 158 -8.73 -11.97 -8.07
C ASP A 158 -8.50 -12.54 -6.66
N GLY A 159 -8.64 -11.73 -5.61
CA GLY A 159 -8.41 -12.15 -4.23
C GLY A 159 -7.69 -11.12 -3.39
N PHE A 160 -6.81 -11.56 -2.49
CA PHE A 160 -6.02 -10.66 -1.66
C PHE A 160 -4.64 -11.25 -1.36
N SER A 161 -3.67 -10.36 -1.15
CA SER A 161 -2.33 -10.70 -0.66
C SER A 161 -2.28 -10.54 0.85
N ILE A 162 -1.55 -11.43 1.53
CA ILE A 162 -1.29 -11.33 2.97
C ILE A 162 0.20 -11.14 3.18
N PHE A 163 0.57 -10.08 3.89
CA PHE A 163 1.95 -9.82 4.29
C PHE A 163 2.09 -9.80 5.81
N HIS A 164 3.15 -10.40 6.30
CA HIS A 164 3.54 -10.39 7.70
C HIS A 164 4.85 -9.61 7.85
N PRO A 165 4.82 -8.30 8.11
CA PRO A 165 6.02 -7.47 8.14
C PRO A 165 7.14 -7.99 9.06
N ASP A 166 6.81 -8.75 10.10
CA ASP A 166 7.79 -9.36 11.03
C ASP A 166 8.64 -10.45 10.42
N LYS A 167 8.11 -11.13 9.43
CA LYS A 167 8.68 -12.35 8.86
C LYS A 167 9.32 -12.13 7.51
N ASP A 168 9.00 -11.00 6.91
CA ASP A 168 9.45 -10.63 5.57
C ASP A 168 10.80 -9.90 5.60
N SER A 169 11.75 -10.46 6.34
CA SER A 169 13.14 -10.30 5.97
C SER A 169 13.26 -10.93 4.59
N ILE A 170 13.36 -10.09 3.60
CA ILE A 170 13.34 -10.34 2.17
C ILE A 170 14.29 -11.50 1.83
N HIS A 171 13.76 -12.69 1.77
CA HIS A 171 14.36 -13.78 1.03
C HIS A 171 13.34 -14.19 -0.03
N PRO A 172 13.67 -14.06 -1.32
CA PRO A 172 12.86 -14.67 -2.35
C PRO A 172 12.72 -16.15 -2.01
N MET A 173 11.49 -16.60 -1.80
CA MET A 173 11.24 -18.02 -1.63
C MET A 173 11.49 -18.68 -2.99
N LEU A 174 12.64 -19.34 -3.11
CA LEU A 174 12.79 -20.34 -4.15
C LEU A 174 11.71 -21.40 -3.91
N PRO A 175 10.93 -21.78 -4.93
CA PRO A 175 9.98 -22.87 -4.79
C PRO A 175 10.73 -24.10 -4.30
N ASP A 176 10.16 -24.82 -3.34
CA ASP A 176 10.70 -26.13 -2.94
C ASP A 176 10.85 -26.97 -4.22
N PRO A 177 12.00 -27.61 -4.42
CA PRO A 177 12.17 -28.45 -5.61
C PRO A 177 11.08 -29.53 -5.63
N PRO A 178 10.52 -29.87 -6.79
CA PRO A 178 9.47 -30.87 -6.89
C PRO A 178 10.00 -32.18 -6.31
N VAL A 179 9.31 -32.73 -5.31
CA VAL A 179 9.58 -34.06 -4.79
C VAL A 179 8.97 -35.05 -5.77
N PHE A 180 9.80 -35.66 -6.59
CA PHE A 180 9.39 -36.81 -7.38
C PHE A 180 9.31 -38.01 -6.45
N THR A 181 8.09 -38.44 -6.10
CA THR A 181 7.87 -39.77 -5.52
C THR A 181 7.96 -40.81 -6.62
N ALA A 182 8.92 -41.70 -6.50
CA ALA A 182 9.07 -42.86 -7.36
C ALA A 182 7.99 -43.90 -7.05
#